data_336535f2d6ba3ffbc2dfe6d415471370
#
_entry.id   336535f2d6ba3ffbc2dfe6d415471370
#
_cell.length_a   1.000
_cell.length_b   1.000
_cell.length_c   1.000
_cell.angle_alpha   90.00
_cell.angle_beta   90.00
_cell.angle_gamma   90.00
#
_symmetry.space_group_name_H-M   'P 1'
#
loop_
_entity.id
_entity.type
_entity.pdbx_description
1 polymer ?
#
loop_
_entity_poly.entity_id
_entity_poly.type
_entity_poly.pdbx_seq_one_letter_code
_entity_poly.pdbx_strand_id
1 'polypeptide(L)'
;MQNDAIKSGQDDVNSHIQMPKEVIKRFHNQYKLCCYYDVKGNFVGTKGTAESLNTAWGFFSARTEHYLGEKIETPFGKVLAYIDSLDFSQNSVSVNLNCEETVRDFMYSLIARDPVFMQEMGTDGNILSFLPEQMQHDYVAINGFSAIRRNGFLSDYLLTFQINETEIPFVLPIRGLYSYLYKGSIAINLPISKSIALCLIHKNLVDVTNKNGAVIMLSISDPDTVMDLNSWAFRMQKKRGWGYVVCPERHELDRLKKQFDSKE
;
A
#
# COMPACT_ATOMS: atom_id res chain seq x y z
N MET A 1 16.50 13.47 49.18
CA MET A 1 15.95 12.42 48.34
C MET A 1 15.65 13.07 46.98
N GLN A 2 16.55 12.90 46.03
CA GLN A 2 16.39 13.39 44.65
C GLN A 2 15.43 12.42 43.93
N ASN A 3 14.30 12.97 43.47
CA ASN A 3 13.42 12.27 42.54
C ASN A 3 14.13 12.19 41.19
N ASP A 4 14.77 11.08 40.92
CA ASP A 4 15.14 10.70 39.56
C ASP A 4 13.84 10.38 38.83
N ALA A 5 13.29 11.42 38.18
CA ALA A 5 12.26 11.24 37.18
C ALA A 5 12.84 10.30 36.10
N ILE A 6 12.29 9.11 36.01
CA ILE A 6 12.52 8.18 34.92
C ILE A 6 12.20 8.94 33.64
N LYS A 7 13.21 9.48 32.98
CA LYS A 7 13.12 9.91 31.58
C LYS A 7 12.85 8.64 30.80
N SER A 8 11.59 8.39 30.50
CA SER A 8 11.22 7.47 29.44
C SER A 8 11.85 8.04 28.17
N GLY A 9 13.02 7.50 27.81
CA GLY A 9 13.63 7.77 26.52
C GLY A 9 12.71 7.18 25.47
N GLN A 10 11.73 7.96 25.03
CA GLN A 10 11.06 7.74 23.77
C GLN A 10 12.12 7.99 22.71
N ASP A 11 12.68 6.91 22.16
CA ASP A 11 13.50 6.96 20.95
C ASP A 11 12.57 7.31 19.79
N ASP A 12 12.20 8.59 19.69
CA ASP A 12 11.40 9.10 18.59
C ASP A 12 12.18 8.90 17.30
N VAL A 13 11.61 8.09 16.43
CA VAL A 13 12.17 7.79 15.10
C VAL A 13 11.26 8.35 14.01
N ASN A 14 11.83 8.56 12.84
CA ASN A 14 11.06 8.98 11.69
C ASN A 14 10.39 7.75 11.06
N SER A 15 9.10 7.60 11.28
CA SER A 15 8.31 6.43 10.91
C SER A 15 7.73 6.55 9.51
N HIS A 16 7.70 5.44 8.78
CA HIS A 16 6.91 5.30 7.55
C HIS A 16 5.51 4.84 7.93
N ILE A 17 4.54 5.76 7.88
CA ILE A 17 3.19 5.51 8.38
C ILE A 17 2.53 4.31 7.69
N GLN A 18 2.63 4.20 6.36
CA GLN A 18 1.99 3.13 5.61
C GLN A 18 2.89 2.50 4.54
N MET A 19 3.14 3.22 3.44
CA MET A 19 3.84 2.68 2.28
C MET A 19 5.36 2.81 2.47
N PRO A 20 6.13 1.71 2.38
CA PRO A 20 7.59 1.77 2.44
C PRO A 20 8.16 2.67 1.34
N LYS A 21 9.23 3.37 1.67
CA LYS A 21 9.91 4.26 0.72
C LYS A 21 10.36 3.55 -0.55
N GLU A 22 10.71 2.27 -0.46
CA GLU A 22 11.18 1.50 -1.62
C GLU A 22 10.08 1.32 -2.68
N VAL A 23 8.80 1.22 -2.26
CA VAL A 23 7.67 1.21 -3.20
C VAL A 23 7.46 2.60 -3.80
N ILE A 24 7.48 3.66 -2.98
CA ILE A 24 7.28 5.03 -3.45
C ILE A 24 8.35 5.42 -4.48
N LYS A 25 9.61 5.03 -4.26
CA LYS A 25 10.73 5.28 -5.18
C LYS A 25 10.49 4.70 -6.59
N ARG A 26 9.70 3.64 -6.73
CA ARG A 26 9.37 3.03 -8.02
C ARG A 26 8.40 3.88 -8.86
N PHE A 27 7.87 4.94 -8.27
CA PHE A 27 7.06 5.98 -8.94
C PHE A 27 7.85 7.29 -9.15
N HIS A 28 9.14 7.28 -8.91
CA HIS A 28 10.00 8.42 -9.21
C HIS A 28 10.19 8.58 -10.73
N ASN A 29 10.27 9.82 -11.14
CA ASN A 29 10.74 10.19 -12.48
C ASN A 29 12.28 10.12 -12.56
N GLN A 30 12.84 10.49 -13.71
CA GLN A 30 14.29 10.51 -13.95
C GLN A 30 15.09 11.41 -12.98
N TYR A 31 14.43 12.35 -12.30
CA TYR A 31 15.07 13.26 -11.31
C TYR A 31 14.95 12.72 -9.87
N LYS A 32 14.56 11.47 -9.67
CA LYS A 32 14.31 10.85 -8.37
C LYS A 32 13.24 11.58 -7.54
N LEU A 33 12.28 12.20 -8.22
CA LEU A 33 11.13 12.90 -7.64
C LEU A 33 9.86 12.27 -8.19
N CYS A 34 8.76 12.42 -7.46
CA CYS A 34 7.43 12.09 -7.96
C CYS A 34 6.51 13.30 -7.88
N CYS A 35 5.49 13.29 -8.73
CA CYS A 35 4.35 14.14 -8.58
C CYS A 35 3.41 13.54 -7.54
N TYR A 36 2.69 14.36 -6.82
CA TYR A 36 1.73 13.90 -5.81
C TYR A 36 0.50 14.81 -5.77
N TYR A 37 -0.64 14.22 -5.50
CA TYR A 37 -1.84 14.95 -5.12
C TYR A 37 -1.96 14.89 -3.60
N ASP A 38 -1.98 16.05 -2.95
CA ASP A 38 -2.24 16.19 -1.52
C ASP A 38 -3.75 16.24 -1.29
N VAL A 39 -4.27 15.21 -0.63
CA VAL A 39 -5.72 15.09 -0.39
C VAL A 39 -6.24 16.21 0.51
N LYS A 40 -5.51 16.52 1.58
CA LYS A 40 -5.92 17.55 2.55
C LYS A 40 -5.77 18.95 1.97
N GLY A 41 -4.68 19.21 1.27
CA GLY A 41 -4.41 20.50 0.66
C GLY A 41 -5.14 20.72 -0.67
N ASN A 42 -5.70 19.68 -1.26
CA ASN A 42 -6.40 19.69 -2.56
C ASN A 42 -5.56 20.29 -3.70
N PHE A 43 -4.27 19.96 -3.76
CA PHE A 43 -3.37 20.45 -4.81
C PHE A 43 -2.45 19.36 -5.35
N VAL A 44 -1.90 19.60 -6.56
CA VAL A 44 -0.89 18.73 -7.17
C VAL A 44 0.49 19.36 -7.01
N GLY A 45 1.39 18.64 -6.32
CA GLY A 45 2.81 18.98 -6.20
C GLY A 45 3.68 18.15 -7.13
N THR A 46 4.91 18.63 -7.40
CA THR A 46 5.83 18.01 -8.39
C THR A 46 7.21 17.63 -7.83
N LYS A 47 7.45 17.85 -6.55
CA LYS A 47 8.76 17.65 -5.91
C LYS A 47 8.66 16.75 -4.69
N GLY A 48 7.81 15.72 -4.76
CA GLY A 48 7.68 14.72 -3.70
C GLY A 48 8.89 13.79 -3.68
N THR A 49 9.36 13.47 -2.48
CA THR A 49 10.30 12.37 -2.24
C THR A 49 9.62 11.30 -1.40
N ALA A 50 10.15 10.08 -1.40
CA ALA A 50 9.62 9.02 -0.58
C ALA A 50 9.61 9.40 0.90
N GLU A 51 10.62 10.13 1.34
CA GLU A 51 10.77 10.61 2.72
C GLU A 51 9.73 11.69 3.08
N SER A 52 9.45 12.62 2.15
CA SER A 52 8.55 13.76 2.43
C SER A 52 7.07 13.40 2.41
N LEU A 53 6.70 12.31 1.74
CA LEU A 53 5.30 11.98 1.47
C LEU A 53 4.67 11.00 2.47
N ASN A 54 5.47 10.27 3.24
CA ASN A 54 4.93 9.17 4.04
C ASN A 54 5.64 9.00 5.39
N THR A 55 6.30 10.01 5.88
CA THR A 55 6.97 9.93 7.17
C THR A 55 6.30 10.84 8.20
N ALA A 56 6.25 10.37 9.44
CA ALA A 56 5.90 11.16 10.60
C ALA A 56 6.85 10.84 11.74
N TRP A 57 7.23 11.87 12.47
CA TRP A 57 8.07 11.74 13.65
C TRP A 57 7.27 11.12 14.79
N GLY A 58 7.82 10.09 15.43
CA GLY A 58 7.24 9.47 16.61
C GLY A 58 5.89 8.77 16.39
N PHE A 59 5.52 8.44 15.13
CA PHE A 59 4.28 7.72 14.85
C PHE A 59 4.32 6.29 15.40
N PHE A 60 5.43 5.59 15.19
CA PHE A 60 5.74 4.31 15.82
C PHE A 60 6.99 4.45 16.71
N SER A 61 7.11 3.57 17.71
CA SER A 61 8.36 3.43 18.46
C SER A 61 9.47 2.81 17.59
N ALA A 62 10.73 3.03 17.96
CA ALA A 62 11.88 2.41 17.30
C ALA A 62 11.78 0.88 17.25
N ARG A 63 11.20 0.27 18.29
CA ARG A 63 10.97 -1.18 18.34
C ARG A 63 9.97 -1.65 17.28
N THR A 64 8.88 -0.93 17.09
CA THR A 64 7.86 -1.25 16.10
C THR A 64 8.39 -1.02 14.69
N GLU A 65 9.11 0.07 14.45
CA GLU A 65 9.79 0.32 13.16
C GLU A 65 10.79 -0.79 12.83
N HIS A 66 11.59 -1.23 13.80
CA HIS A 66 12.52 -2.34 13.60
C HIS A 66 11.77 -3.64 13.25
N TYR A 67 10.69 -3.94 13.98
CA TYR A 67 9.86 -5.12 13.70
C TYR A 67 9.26 -5.08 12.29
N LEU A 68 8.63 -3.95 11.90
CA LEU A 68 8.04 -3.78 10.58
C LEU A 68 9.11 -3.90 9.48
N GLY A 69 10.26 -3.26 9.67
CA GLY A 69 11.38 -3.31 8.74
C GLY A 69 11.90 -4.75 8.56
N GLU A 70 12.15 -5.46 9.63
CA GLU A 70 12.75 -6.79 9.60
C GLU A 70 11.80 -7.89 9.14
N LYS A 71 10.56 -7.88 9.66
CA LYS A 71 9.60 -8.98 9.45
C LYS A 71 8.69 -8.78 8.26
N ILE A 72 8.47 -7.55 7.81
CA ILE A 72 7.50 -7.22 6.77
C ILE A 72 8.17 -6.58 5.55
N GLU A 73 8.86 -5.44 5.75
CA GLU A 73 9.30 -4.63 4.62
C GLU A 73 10.54 -5.21 3.92
N THR A 74 11.51 -5.74 4.68
CA THR A 74 12.69 -6.38 4.08
C THR A 74 12.33 -7.66 3.30
N PRO A 75 11.49 -8.58 3.81
CA PRO A 75 10.99 -9.70 3.01
C PRO A 75 10.26 -9.24 1.75
N PHE A 76 9.38 -8.23 1.85
CA PHE A 76 8.66 -7.69 0.70
C PHE A 76 9.60 -7.02 -0.31
N GLY A 77 10.64 -6.32 0.15
CA GLY A 77 11.69 -5.77 -0.71
C GLY A 77 12.40 -6.83 -1.55
N LYS A 78 12.65 -8.02 -0.98
CA LYS A 78 13.19 -9.17 -1.74
C LYS A 78 12.21 -9.69 -2.79
N VAL A 79 10.91 -9.69 -2.46
CA VAL A 79 9.87 -10.04 -3.45
C VAL A 79 9.83 -9.03 -4.59
N LEU A 80 9.93 -7.72 -4.31
CA LEU A 80 9.99 -6.70 -5.35
C LEU A 80 11.19 -6.91 -6.28
N ALA A 81 12.37 -7.17 -5.72
CA ALA A 81 13.57 -7.47 -6.51
C ALA A 81 13.43 -8.74 -7.36
N TYR A 82 12.75 -9.76 -6.83
CA TYR A 82 12.43 -10.97 -7.57
C TYR A 82 11.46 -10.69 -8.72
N ILE A 83 10.39 -9.93 -8.47
CA ILE A 83 9.42 -9.51 -9.50
C ILE A 83 10.14 -8.75 -10.63
N ASP A 84 11.10 -7.89 -10.32
CA ASP A 84 11.88 -7.15 -11.32
C ASP A 84 12.74 -8.06 -12.20
N SER A 85 13.03 -9.29 -11.76
CA SER A 85 13.79 -10.29 -12.52
C SER A 85 12.91 -11.21 -13.39
N LEU A 86 11.59 -11.12 -13.27
CA LEU A 86 10.66 -11.98 -14.01
C LEU A 86 10.53 -11.54 -15.47
N ASP A 87 10.39 -12.54 -16.34
CA ASP A 87 10.03 -12.31 -17.74
C ASP A 87 8.51 -12.24 -17.90
N PHE A 88 8.01 -11.04 -18.15
CA PHE A 88 6.59 -10.77 -18.34
C PHE A 88 6.10 -10.96 -19.79
N SER A 89 6.89 -11.54 -20.67
CA SER A 89 6.45 -11.86 -22.03
C SER A 89 5.49 -13.05 -22.12
N GLN A 90 5.33 -13.82 -21.02
CA GLN A 90 4.47 -15.00 -20.93
C GLN A 90 3.16 -14.67 -20.20
N ASN A 91 2.09 -15.42 -20.51
CA ASN A 91 0.77 -15.25 -19.85
C ASN A 91 0.73 -15.71 -18.39
N SER A 92 1.75 -16.37 -17.91
CA SER A 92 1.89 -16.80 -16.51
C SER A 92 3.34 -16.93 -16.11
N VAL A 93 3.62 -16.67 -14.85
CA VAL A 93 4.97 -16.78 -14.28
C VAL A 93 4.90 -17.71 -13.07
N SER A 94 5.85 -18.63 -12.98
CA SER A 94 6.01 -19.44 -11.76
C SER A 94 6.59 -18.58 -10.66
N VAL A 95 5.85 -18.46 -9.55
CA VAL A 95 6.26 -17.69 -8.38
C VAL A 95 6.41 -18.65 -7.20
N ASN A 96 7.47 -18.47 -6.43
CA ASN A 96 7.67 -19.25 -5.21
C ASN A 96 6.51 -19.00 -4.22
N LEU A 97 5.97 -20.04 -3.59
CA LEU A 97 4.91 -19.96 -2.58
C LEU A 97 5.22 -18.96 -1.46
N ASN A 98 6.49 -18.87 -1.04
CA ASN A 98 6.91 -17.89 -0.03
C ASN A 98 6.73 -16.45 -0.52
N CYS A 99 6.78 -16.20 -1.82
CA CYS A 99 6.52 -14.90 -2.42
C CYS A 99 5.06 -14.47 -2.20
N GLU A 100 4.12 -15.38 -2.47
CA GLU A 100 2.70 -15.11 -2.31
C GLU A 100 2.33 -14.83 -0.84
N GLU A 101 2.84 -15.64 0.07
CA GLU A 101 2.63 -15.45 1.51
C GLU A 101 3.22 -14.10 1.98
N THR A 102 4.43 -13.76 1.54
CA THR A 102 5.07 -12.48 1.85
C THR A 102 4.26 -11.29 1.33
N VAL A 103 3.70 -11.39 0.12
CA VAL A 103 2.81 -10.35 -0.43
C VAL A 103 1.55 -10.19 0.41
N ARG A 104 0.92 -11.30 0.82
CA ARG A 104 -0.27 -11.26 1.68
C ARG A 104 0.05 -10.65 3.05
N ASP A 105 1.17 -11.03 3.66
CA ASP A 105 1.62 -10.48 4.94
C ASP A 105 1.88 -8.98 4.84
N PHE A 106 2.49 -8.53 3.74
CA PHE A 106 2.66 -7.11 3.47
C PHE A 106 1.30 -6.39 3.35
N MET A 107 0.35 -6.94 2.59
CA MET A 107 -0.99 -6.37 2.46
C MET A 107 -1.76 -6.33 3.79
N TYR A 108 -1.67 -7.38 4.61
CA TYR A 108 -2.24 -7.37 5.97
C TYR A 108 -1.61 -6.27 6.84
N SER A 109 -0.30 -6.09 6.74
CA SER A 109 0.40 -5.02 7.45
C SER A 109 -0.05 -3.62 7.02
N LEU A 110 -0.30 -3.39 5.73
CA LEU A 110 -0.83 -2.11 5.24
C LEU A 110 -2.23 -1.82 5.81
N ILE A 111 -3.06 -2.84 5.97
CA ILE A 111 -4.39 -2.69 6.59
C ILE A 111 -4.23 -2.37 8.08
N ALA A 112 -3.38 -3.09 8.80
CA ALA A 112 -3.15 -2.85 10.22
C ALA A 112 -2.55 -1.46 10.51
N ARG A 113 -1.76 -0.92 9.59
CA ARG A 113 -1.16 0.42 9.67
C ARG A 113 -2.06 1.54 9.12
N ASP A 114 -3.27 1.23 8.67
CA ASP A 114 -4.20 2.26 8.21
C ASP A 114 -4.67 3.12 9.40
N PRO A 115 -4.41 4.44 9.41
CA PRO A 115 -4.83 5.29 10.50
C PRO A 115 -6.32 5.26 10.81
N VAL A 116 -7.18 5.03 9.80
CA VAL A 116 -8.61 4.85 10.06
C VAL A 116 -8.87 3.56 10.82
N PHE A 117 -8.22 2.45 10.41
CA PHE A 117 -8.31 1.19 11.15
C PHE A 117 -7.76 1.33 12.58
N MET A 118 -6.64 2.03 12.73
CA MET A 118 -6.07 2.32 14.05
C MET A 118 -7.01 3.15 14.92
N GLN A 119 -7.64 4.16 14.35
CA GLN A 119 -8.62 4.99 15.06
C GLN A 119 -9.84 4.17 15.48
N GLU A 120 -10.41 3.37 14.59
CA GLU A 120 -11.56 2.50 14.89
C GLU A 120 -11.23 1.49 16.00
N MET A 121 -10.01 0.95 16.01
CA MET A 121 -9.55 0.03 17.06
C MET A 121 -9.27 0.73 18.39
N GLY A 122 -9.01 2.04 18.39
CA GLY A 122 -8.65 2.83 19.58
C GLY A 122 -9.82 3.53 20.28
N THR A 123 -10.95 3.79 19.58
CA THR A 123 -11.94 4.79 20.02
C THR A 123 -13.11 4.25 20.85
N ASP A 124 -13.49 3.00 20.78
CA ASP A 124 -14.77 2.58 21.39
C ASP A 124 -14.65 1.90 22.76
N GLY A 125 -14.25 2.68 23.79
CA GLY A 125 -14.20 2.17 25.18
C GLY A 125 -13.21 1.04 25.38
N ASN A 126 -12.33 0.85 24.42
CA ASN A 126 -11.29 -0.17 24.40
C ASN A 126 -10.18 0.23 25.38
N ILE A 127 -9.57 -0.73 26.04
CA ILE A 127 -8.44 -0.55 26.93
C ILE A 127 -7.29 0.25 26.29
N LEU A 128 -7.22 0.25 24.97
CA LEU A 128 -6.23 1.00 24.19
C LEU A 128 -6.40 2.50 24.31
N SER A 129 -7.61 3.02 24.53
CA SER A 129 -7.86 4.46 24.66
C SER A 129 -7.14 5.12 25.85
N PHE A 130 -6.71 4.33 26.84
CA PHE A 130 -5.95 4.80 27.99
C PHE A 130 -4.44 4.85 27.75
N LEU A 131 -3.95 4.30 26.64
CA LEU A 131 -2.53 4.32 26.30
C LEU A 131 -2.17 5.61 25.55
N PRO A 132 -0.91 6.08 25.67
CA PRO A 132 -0.38 7.10 24.78
C PRO A 132 -0.57 6.73 23.31
N GLU A 133 -0.82 7.72 22.44
CA GLU A 133 -1.13 7.52 21.01
C GLU A 133 -0.11 6.63 20.30
N GLN A 134 1.20 6.88 20.50
CA GLN A 134 2.26 6.05 19.93
C GLN A 134 2.13 4.58 20.35
N MET A 135 1.82 4.31 21.62
CA MET A 135 1.62 2.93 22.11
C MET A 135 0.38 2.28 21.52
N GLN A 136 -0.67 3.07 21.25
CA GLN A 136 -1.84 2.57 20.52
C GLN A 136 -1.46 2.17 19.09
N HIS A 137 -0.71 3.02 18.39
CA HIS A 137 -0.21 2.73 17.04
C HIS A 137 0.67 1.47 17.02
N ASP A 138 1.61 1.35 17.94
CA ASP A 138 2.47 0.18 18.09
C ASP A 138 1.66 -1.10 18.30
N TYR A 139 0.70 -1.05 19.22
CA TYR A 139 -0.16 -2.19 19.53
C TYR A 139 -0.95 -2.64 18.31
N VAL A 140 -1.60 -1.70 17.61
CA VAL A 140 -2.43 -2.03 16.45
C VAL A 140 -1.58 -2.51 15.28
N ALA A 141 -0.41 -1.90 15.04
CA ALA A 141 0.48 -2.33 13.96
C ALA A 141 0.95 -3.78 14.12
N ILE A 142 1.24 -4.22 15.35
CA ILE A 142 1.77 -5.58 15.61
C ILE A 142 0.62 -6.57 15.85
N ASN A 143 -0.28 -6.27 16.77
CA ASN A 143 -1.34 -7.21 17.18
C ASN A 143 -2.52 -7.20 16.20
N GLY A 144 -2.85 -6.03 15.62
CA GLY A 144 -3.82 -5.91 14.54
C GLY A 144 -3.39 -6.71 13.32
N PHE A 145 -2.13 -6.57 12.90
CA PHE A 145 -1.54 -7.40 11.86
C PHE A 145 -1.71 -8.91 12.16
N SER A 146 -1.34 -9.35 13.35
CA SER A 146 -1.44 -10.76 13.76
C SER A 146 -2.89 -11.25 13.79
N ALA A 147 -3.84 -10.41 14.20
CA ALA A 147 -5.26 -10.73 14.22
C ALA A 147 -5.85 -10.81 12.80
N ILE A 148 -5.54 -9.84 11.94
CA ILE A 148 -5.99 -9.80 10.54
C ILE A 148 -5.43 -11.00 9.78
N ARG A 149 -4.13 -11.31 9.96
CA ARG A 149 -3.47 -12.48 9.36
C ARG A 149 -4.14 -13.78 9.76
N ARG A 150 -4.45 -13.98 11.05
CA ARG A 150 -5.13 -15.18 11.55
C ARG A 150 -6.56 -15.32 11.04
N ASN A 151 -7.27 -14.22 10.84
CA ASN A 151 -8.59 -14.23 10.21
C ASN A 151 -8.52 -14.74 8.77
N GLY A 152 -7.43 -14.44 8.05
CA GLY A 152 -7.13 -15.04 6.75
C GLY A 152 -8.08 -14.63 5.63
N PHE A 153 -8.79 -13.48 5.73
CA PHE A 153 -9.78 -13.10 4.72
C PHE A 153 -9.23 -12.97 3.30
N LEU A 154 -7.91 -12.78 3.13
CA LEU A 154 -7.25 -12.82 1.82
C LEU A 154 -6.94 -14.25 1.33
N SER A 155 -7.20 -15.29 2.13
CA SER A 155 -6.93 -16.69 1.75
C SER A 155 -7.79 -17.18 0.60
N ASP A 156 -8.95 -16.55 0.40
CA ASP A 156 -9.87 -16.86 -0.71
C ASP A 156 -9.55 -16.11 -2.01
N TYR A 157 -8.44 -15.37 -2.00
CA TYR A 157 -7.97 -14.63 -3.15
C TYR A 157 -6.70 -15.26 -3.73
N LEU A 158 -6.56 -15.21 -5.04
CA LEU A 158 -5.35 -15.58 -5.78
C LEU A 158 -4.55 -14.33 -6.11
N LEU A 159 -3.24 -14.41 -5.93
CA LEU A 159 -2.33 -13.37 -6.38
C LEU A 159 -2.24 -13.42 -7.91
N THR A 160 -2.39 -12.27 -8.53
CA THR A 160 -2.18 -12.05 -9.97
C THR A 160 -1.29 -10.83 -10.17
N PHE A 161 -0.60 -10.74 -11.29
CA PHE A 161 0.10 -9.54 -11.70
C PHE A 161 -0.72 -8.82 -12.78
N GLN A 162 -0.95 -7.54 -12.58
CA GLN A 162 -1.45 -6.66 -13.63
C GLN A 162 -0.27 -5.95 -14.27
N ILE A 163 -0.08 -6.17 -15.57
CA ILE A 163 0.99 -5.57 -16.36
C ILE A 163 0.37 -4.50 -17.24
N ASN A 164 0.74 -3.28 -16.99
CA ASN A 164 0.29 -2.13 -17.75
C ASN A 164 1.22 -1.93 -18.96
N GLU A 165 0.68 -2.16 -20.15
CA GLU A 165 1.35 -1.99 -21.44
C GLU A 165 1.03 -0.63 -22.10
N THR A 166 0.29 0.24 -21.39
CA THR A 166 -0.10 1.56 -21.91
C THR A 166 0.90 2.64 -21.49
N GLU A 167 0.81 3.80 -22.14
CA GLU A 167 1.60 4.98 -21.76
C GLU A 167 1.13 5.65 -20.47
N ILE A 168 -0.11 5.34 -20.00
CA ILE A 168 -0.66 5.92 -18.77
C ILE A 168 -0.10 5.15 -17.57
N PRO A 169 0.68 5.77 -16.68
CA PRO A 169 1.23 5.06 -15.52
C PRO A 169 0.13 4.72 -14.50
N PHE A 170 0.30 3.62 -13.77
CA PHE A 170 -0.44 3.43 -12.53
C PHE A 170 -0.13 4.56 -11.54
N VAL A 171 -1.14 4.94 -10.73
CA VAL A 171 -0.95 5.80 -9.58
C VAL A 171 -0.89 4.98 -8.29
N LEU A 172 -0.11 5.44 -7.33
CA LEU A 172 0.01 4.82 -6.00
C LEU A 172 -0.75 5.66 -4.97
N PRO A 173 -1.90 5.20 -4.44
CA PRO A 173 -2.44 5.76 -3.21
C PRO A 173 -1.46 5.45 -2.08
N ILE A 174 -1.14 6.43 -1.23
CA ILE A 174 -0.10 6.23 -0.19
C ILE A 174 -0.48 5.13 0.82
N ARG A 175 -1.77 4.82 0.92
CA ARG A 175 -2.29 3.67 1.68
C ARG A 175 -1.94 2.32 1.04
N GLY A 176 -1.53 2.32 -0.20
CA GLY A 176 -1.16 1.17 -1.01
C GLY A 176 -2.34 0.42 -1.59
N LEU A 177 -3.24 -0.05 -0.76
CA LEU A 177 -4.34 -0.90 -1.19
C LEU A 177 -5.58 -0.09 -1.60
N TYR A 178 -6.20 -0.51 -2.70
CA TYR A 178 -7.55 -0.11 -3.05
C TYR A 178 -8.33 -1.30 -3.62
N SER A 179 -9.65 -1.25 -3.50
CA SER A 179 -10.54 -2.27 -4.03
C SER A 179 -11.37 -1.73 -5.17
N TYR A 180 -11.72 -2.61 -6.11
CA TYR A 180 -12.60 -2.32 -7.22
C TYR A 180 -13.42 -3.56 -7.59
N LEU A 181 -14.43 -3.40 -8.43
CA LEU A 181 -15.23 -4.54 -8.90
C LEU A 181 -14.60 -5.12 -10.16
N TYR A 182 -14.27 -6.40 -10.12
CA TYR A 182 -13.80 -7.18 -11.24
C TYR A 182 -14.74 -8.35 -11.48
N LYS A 183 -15.41 -8.39 -12.63
CA LYS A 183 -16.40 -9.44 -12.98
C LYS A 183 -17.43 -9.68 -11.86
N GLY A 184 -17.90 -8.60 -11.23
CA GLY A 184 -18.92 -8.68 -10.17
C GLY A 184 -18.41 -9.06 -8.77
N SER A 185 -17.13 -9.28 -8.59
CA SER A 185 -16.51 -9.55 -7.29
C SER A 185 -15.47 -8.50 -6.93
N ILE A 186 -15.18 -8.38 -5.64
CA ILE A 186 -14.16 -7.45 -5.16
C ILE A 186 -12.77 -7.98 -5.56
N ALA A 187 -11.98 -7.14 -6.21
CA ALA A 187 -10.55 -7.29 -6.39
C ALA A 187 -9.82 -6.28 -5.53
N ILE A 188 -8.62 -6.63 -5.04
CA ILE A 188 -7.78 -5.77 -4.21
C ILE A 188 -6.48 -5.53 -4.95
N ASN A 189 -6.15 -4.29 -5.19
CA ASN A 189 -4.99 -3.89 -5.98
C ASN A 189 -3.96 -3.14 -5.15
N LEU A 190 -2.69 -3.40 -5.45
CA LEU A 190 -1.52 -2.75 -4.87
C LEU A 190 -0.55 -2.40 -6.01
N PRO A 191 -0.59 -1.18 -6.54
CA PRO A 191 0.42 -0.73 -7.49
C PRO A 191 1.81 -0.75 -6.84
N ILE A 192 2.76 -1.42 -7.47
CA ILE A 192 4.14 -1.52 -6.99
C ILE A 192 5.12 -0.78 -7.89
N SER A 193 4.68 -0.39 -9.07
CA SER A 193 5.41 0.51 -9.98
C SER A 193 4.43 1.17 -10.96
N LYS A 194 4.93 2.06 -11.80
CA LYS A 194 4.15 2.69 -12.87
C LYS A 194 3.52 1.70 -13.86
N SER A 195 4.09 0.48 -13.97
CA SER A 195 3.67 -0.54 -14.95
C SER A 195 3.24 -1.86 -14.34
N ILE A 196 3.41 -2.08 -13.04
CA ILE A 196 3.06 -3.35 -12.40
C ILE A 196 2.23 -3.10 -11.15
N ALA A 197 1.12 -3.84 -11.02
CA ALA A 197 0.37 -3.92 -9.79
C ALA A 197 0.17 -5.38 -9.36
N LEU A 198 0.25 -5.62 -8.05
CA LEU A 198 -0.16 -6.87 -7.44
C LEU A 198 -1.67 -6.82 -7.24
N CYS A 199 -2.38 -7.81 -7.76
CA CYS A 199 -3.83 -7.86 -7.67
C CYS A 199 -4.28 -9.17 -7.04
N LEU A 200 -5.13 -9.09 -6.02
CA LEU A 200 -5.80 -10.23 -5.43
C LEU A 200 -7.20 -10.33 -6.03
N ILE A 201 -7.47 -11.44 -6.71
CA ILE A 201 -8.75 -11.75 -7.34
C ILE A 201 -9.35 -12.96 -6.63
N HIS A 202 -10.64 -12.89 -6.31
CA HIS A 202 -11.32 -13.99 -5.66
C HIS A 202 -11.23 -15.28 -6.51
N LYS A 203 -10.83 -16.38 -5.88
CA LYS A 203 -10.55 -17.65 -6.57
C LYS A 203 -11.71 -18.21 -7.41
N ASN A 204 -12.94 -17.85 -7.09
CA ASN A 204 -14.12 -18.25 -7.87
C ASN A 204 -14.22 -17.56 -9.25
N LEU A 205 -13.43 -16.51 -9.49
CA LEU A 205 -13.43 -15.78 -10.75
C LEU A 205 -12.39 -16.30 -11.75
N VAL A 206 -11.50 -17.12 -11.28
CA VAL A 206 -10.38 -17.60 -12.08
C VAL A 206 -10.54 -19.10 -12.22
N ASP A 207 -10.78 -19.54 -13.44
CA ASP A 207 -10.80 -20.97 -13.80
C ASP A 207 -9.35 -21.47 -13.80
N VAL A 208 -8.72 -21.48 -12.61
CA VAL A 208 -7.31 -21.80 -12.48
C VAL A 208 -7.14 -23.06 -11.66
N THR A 209 -6.99 -24.12 -12.35
CA THR A 209 -6.21 -25.26 -11.87
C THR A 209 -4.73 -24.84 -11.75
N ASN A 210 -4.44 -23.93 -10.84
CA ASN A 210 -3.06 -23.48 -10.59
C ASN A 210 -2.33 -24.57 -9.80
N LYS A 211 -2.04 -25.69 -10.47
CA LYS A 211 -1.45 -26.88 -9.87
C LYS A 211 0.03 -26.71 -9.51
N ASN A 212 0.71 -25.64 -9.94
CA ASN A 212 2.17 -25.55 -9.86
C ASN A 212 2.70 -24.20 -9.35
N GLY A 213 1.92 -23.44 -8.56
CA GLY A 213 2.40 -22.14 -8.06
C GLY A 213 2.61 -21.07 -9.14
N ALA A 214 1.96 -21.23 -10.31
CA ALA A 214 1.99 -20.21 -11.35
C ALA A 214 1.03 -19.06 -10.99
N VAL A 215 1.50 -17.82 -11.06
CA VAL A 215 0.70 -16.62 -10.92
C VAL A 215 0.25 -16.16 -12.29
N ILE A 216 -1.04 -15.88 -12.42
CA ILE A 216 -1.61 -15.38 -13.66
C ILE A 216 -1.16 -13.94 -13.88
N MET A 217 -0.84 -13.64 -15.11
CA MET A 217 -0.56 -12.30 -15.57
C MET A 217 -1.77 -11.75 -16.33
N LEU A 218 -2.17 -10.56 -16.01
CA LEU A 218 -3.26 -9.82 -16.64
C LEU A 218 -2.63 -8.61 -17.36
N SER A 219 -2.34 -8.77 -18.66
CA SER A 219 -1.90 -7.64 -19.48
C SER A 219 -3.04 -6.66 -19.70
N ILE A 220 -2.77 -5.38 -19.50
CA ILE A 220 -3.70 -4.27 -19.71
C ILE A 220 -3.14 -3.41 -20.84
N SER A 221 -3.69 -3.58 -22.03
CA SER A 221 -3.34 -2.81 -23.25
C SER A 221 -4.34 -1.68 -23.54
N ASP A 222 -5.47 -1.66 -22.83
CA ASP A 222 -6.49 -0.64 -22.98
C ASP A 222 -6.24 0.52 -21.99
N PRO A 223 -5.98 1.74 -22.48
CA PRO A 223 -5.75 2.93 -21.64
C PRO A 223 -6.94 3.28 -20.73
N ASP A 224 -8.18 3.04 -21.18
CA ASP A 224 -9.38 3.34 -20.41
C ASP A 224 -9.45 2.46 -19.15
N THR A 225 -9.03 1.20 -19.26
CA THR A 225 -8.92 0.31 -18.10
C THR A 225 -7.92 0.84 -17.06
N VAL A 226 -6.76 1.35 -17.48
CA VAL A 226 -5.78 1.96 -16.57
C VAL A 226 -6.34 3.23 -15.93
N MET A 227 -7.02 4.07 -16.72
CA MET A 227 -7.66 5.29 -16.21
C MET A 227 -8.74 4.97 -15.16
N ASP A 228 -9.50 3.92 -15.35
CA ASP A 228 -10.50 3.47 -14.39
C ASP A 228 -9.85 2.96 -13.09
N LEU A 229 -8.81 2.15 -13.17
CA LEU A 229 -8.06 1.69 -12.00
C LEU A 229 -7.45 2.86 -11.22
N ASN A 230 -6.84 3.81 -11.93
CA ASN A 230 -6.32 5.03 -11.32
C ASN A 230 -7.42 5.87 -10.67
N SER A 231 -8.60 5.94 -11.27
CA SER A 231 -9.77 6.62 -10.72
C SER A 231 -10.25 5.97 -9.42
N TRP A 232 -10.23 4.64 -9.33
CA TRP A 232 -10.54 3.92 -8.08
C TRP A 232 -9.50 4.20 -7.00
N ALA A 233 -8.21 4.13 -7.34
CA ALA A 233 -7.12 4.45 -6.42
C ALA A 233 -7.22 5.87 -5.86
N PHE A 234 -7.45 6.85 -6.73
CA PHE A 234 -7.59 8.25 -6.39
C PHE A 234 -8.83 8.49 -5.50
N ARG A 235 -10.00 7.97 -5.90
CA ARG A 235 -11.25 8.08 -5.14
C ARG A 235 -11.11 7.51 -3.74
N MET A 236 -10.52 6.32 -3.62
CA MET A 236 -10.33 5.67 -2.32
C MET A 236 -9.43 6.48 -1.40
N GLN A 237 -8.37 7.09 -1.93
CA GLN A 237 -7.50 7.96 -1.14
C GLN A 237 -8.20 9.27 -0.79
N LYS A 238 -8.90 9.93 -1.76
CA LYS A 238 -9.64 11.16 -1.51
C LYS A 238 -10.72 10.98 -0.44
N LYS A 239 -11.48 9.89 -0.50
CA LYS A 239 -12.51 9.57 0.50
C LYS A 239 -11.98 9.47 1.93
N ARG A 240 -10.69 9.20 2.12
CA ARG A 240 -10.05 9.12 3.44
C ARG A 240 -9.73 10.50 4.03
N GLY A 241 -9.75 11.56 3.21
CA GLY A 241 -9.54 12.94 3.65
C GLY A 241 -8.11 13.30 4.02
N TRP A 242 -7.12 12.42 3.81
CA TRP A 242 -5.70 12.65 4.14
C TRP A 242 -4.75 11.85 3.25
N GLY A 243 -3.44 12.17 3.33
CA GLY A 243 -2.37 11.49 2.60
C GLY A 243 -2.28 11.92 1.15
N TYR A 244 -1.64 11.12 0.35
CA TYR A 244 -1.23 11.47 -1.01
C TYR A 244 -1.61 10.40 -2.02
N VAL A 245 -1.75 10.81 -3.28
CA VAL A 245 -1.69 9.91 -4.43
C VAL A 245 -0.43 10.27 -5.21
N VAL A 246 0.41 9.29 -5.47
CA VAL A 246 1.73 9.47 -6.09
C VAL A 246 1.70 8.98 -7.54
N CYS A 247 2.34 9.73 -8.42
CA CYS A 247 2.47 9.40 -9.84
C CYS A 247 3.80 9.95 -10.38
N PRO A 248 4.46 9.30 -11.34
CA PRO A 248 5.60 9.90 -12.02
C PRO A 248 5.22 11.09 -12.87
N GLU A 249 3.95 11.17 -13.34
CA GLU A 249 3.47 12.12 -14.32
C GLU A 249 2.41 13.07 -13.72
N ARG A 250 2.66 14.38 -13.83
CA ARG A 250 1.76 15.40 -13.29
C ARG A 250 0.41 15.44 -13.99
N HIS A 251 0.42 15.31 -15.30
CA HIS A 251 -0.82 15.45 -16.10
C HIS A 251 -1.88 14.42 -15.72
N GLU A 252 -1.47 13.22 -15.30
CA GLU A 252 -2.39 12.18 -14.83
C GLU A 252 -3.06 12.58 -13.52
N LEU A 253 -2.32 13.16 -12.57
CA LEU A 253 -2.90 13.66 -11.32
C LEU A 253 -3.81 14.86 -11.55
N ASP A 254 -3.44 15.79 -12.47
CA ASP A 254 -4.29 16.93 -12.85
C ASP A 254 -5.61 16.45 -13.51
N ARG A 255 -5.54 15.39 -14.34
CA ARG A 255 -6.72 14.75 -14.94
C ARG A 255 -7.64 14.16 -13.87
N LEU A 256 -7.08 13.35 -12.95
CA LEU A 256 -7.83 12.73 -11.87
C LEU A 256 -8.46 13.78 -10.96
N LYS A 257 -7.70 14.81 -10.55
CA LYS A 257 -8.22 15.91 -9.74
C LYS A 257 -9.41 16.57 -10.43
N LYS A 258 -9.27 16.96 -11.71
CA LYS A 258 -10.36 17.58 -12.48
C LYS A 258 -11.59 16.68 -12.57
N GLN A 259 -11.42 15.38 -12.77
CA GLN A 259 -12.53 14.42 -12.85
C GLN A 259 -13.35 14.34 -11.56
N PHE A 260 -12.69 14.50 -10.40
CA PHE A 260 -13.35 14.37 -9.11
C PHE A 260 -13.80 15.70 -8.51
N ASP A 261 -13.16 16.83 -8.82
CA ASP A 261 -13.61 18.15 -8.38
C ASP A 261 -14.87 18.62 -9.16
N SER A 262 -15.10 18.13 -10.37
CA SER A 262 -16.30 18.45 -11.16
C SER A 262 -17.57 17.69 -10.75
N LYS A 263 -17.47 16.75 -9.79
CA LYS A 263 -18.58 15.91 -9.33
C LYS A 263 -19.04 16.22 -7.90
N GLU A 264 -18.38 17.15 -7.23
CA GLU A 264 -18.78 17.76 -5.95
C GLU A 264 -19.51 19.10 -6.20
#